data_5bbdbb89f675185a26af8a8d037c06c2
#
_entry.id   5bbdbb89f675185a26af8a8d037c06c2
#
_cell.length_a   1.000
_cell.length_b   1.000
_cell.length_c   1.000
_cell.angle_alpha   90.00
_cell.angle_beta   90.00
_cell.angle_gamma   90.00
#
_symmetry.space_group_name_H-M   'P 1'
#
loop_
_entity.id
_entity.type
_entity.pdbx_description
1 polymer ?
#
loop_
_entity_poly.entity_id
_entity_poly.type
_entity_poly.pdbx_seq_one_letter_code
_entity_poly.pdbx_strand_id
1 'polypeptide(L)'
;SDIIFICVGTPTKKNGSGADLSQIYSVAKEISSSISRFKIIITKSTVPVTTGDEIEKILSKKINKDKFSVVSNPEFLREGEAIRDFTYPDRIVIGANDKKSSNILRNLYLPLISKGAKFISTKRRAAELIKYAANAFLATKITFINEIANLCEKTGIDVEDISIGIGLDKRIGSRFLRAGPAYGGSCFPKDT
;
A
#
# COMPACT_ATOMS: atom_id res chain seq x y z
N SER A 1 20.27 -1.70 14.20
CA SER A 1 18.88 -2.14 14.06
C SER A 1 18.80 -3.48 13.37
N ASP A 2 17.86 -4.34 13.73
CA ASP A 2 17.64 -5.66 13.11
C ASP A 2 16.54 -5.63 12.06
N ILE A 3 15.68 -4.62 12.11
CA ILE A 3 14.61 -4.36 11.18
C ILE A 3 14.80 -2.95 10.63
N ILE A 4 14.76 -2.82 9.31
CA ILE A 4 14.95 -1.56 8.58
C ILE A 4 13.71 -1.32 7.72
N PHE A 5 13.02 -0.20 7.92
CA PHE A 5 11.90 0.22 7.11
C PHE A 5 12.37 1.24 6.05
N ILE A 6 12.09 0.95 4.79
CA ILE A 6 12.26 1.87 3.68
C ILE A 6 10.92 2.60 3.51
N CYS A 7 10.92 3.90 3.87
CA CYS A 7 9.74 4.76 3.86
C CYS A 7 9.94 6.01 2.98
N VAL A 8 10.77 5.89 1.94
CA VAL A 8 11.09 7.01 1.03
C VAL A 8 9.98 7.24 0.01
N GLY A 9 9.93 8.44 -0.54
CA GLY A 9 8.95 8.80 -1.56
C GLY A 9 9.12 8.01 -2.86
N THR A 10 8.00 7.76 -3.53
CA THR A 10 7.94 7.14 -4.87
C THR A 10 7.09 8.03 -5.79
N PRO A 11 7.60 9.23 -6.17
CA PRO A 11 6.83 10.15 -6.99
C PRO A 11 6.62 9.59 -8.41
N THR A 12 5.68 10.16 -9.13
CA THR A 12 5.50 9.85 -10.56
C THR A 12 6.75 10.29 -11.32
N LYS A 13 7.19 9.48 -12.29
CA LYS A 13 8.29 9.84 -13.18
C LYS A 13 7.94 11.11 -13.99
N LYS A 14 8.95 11.91 -14.33
CA LYS A 14 8.77 13.15 -15.10
C LYS A 14 8.07 12.96 -16.46
N ASN A 15 8.17 11.77 -17.05
CA ASN A 15 7.46 11.41 -18.29
C ASN A 15 6.02 10.90 -18.08
N GLY A 16 5.51 10.95 -16.85
CA GLY A 16 4.15 10.52 -16.51
C GLY A 16 3.93 9.00 -16.46
N SER A 17 4.96 8.18 -16.72
CA SER A 17 4.79 6.71 -16.76
C SER A 17 5.36 6.02 -15.52
N GLY A 18 4.49 5.75 -14.53
CA GLY A 18 4.81 4.93 -13.36
C GLY A 18 5.63 5.64 -12.28
N ALA A 19 5.95 4.92 -11.22
CA ALA A 19 6.67 5.42 -10.07
C ALA A 19 8.19 5.56 -10.31
N ASP A 20 8.79 6.63 -9.80
CA ASP A 20 10.24 6.76 -9.71
C ASP A 20 10.75 6.02 -8.46
N LEU A 21 11.51 4.96 -8.68
CA LEU A 21 12.06 4.09 -7.64
C LEU A 21 13.52 4.39 -7.32
N SER A 22 14.08 5.47 -7.85
CA SER A 22 15.49 5.83 -7.70
C SER A 22 15.92 5.92 -6.24
N GLN A 23 15.08 6.54 -5.39
CA GLN A 23 15.32 6.64 -3.94
C GLN A 23 15.31 5.27 -3.27
N ILE A 24 14.35 4.40 -3.61
CA ILE A 24 14.27 3.02 -3.08
C ILE A 24 15.56 2.25 -3.38
N TYR A 25 16.01 2.31 -4.63
CA TYR A 25 17.22 1.57 -5.05
C TYR A 25 18.50 2.19 -4.49
N SER A 26 18.55 3.50 -4.29
CA SER A 26 19.67 4.18 -3.63
C SER A 26 19.81 3.69 -2.18
N VAL A 27 18.70 3.69 -1.42
CA VAL A 27 18.68 3.19 -0.04
C VAL A 27 19.04 1.71 0.03
N ALA A 28 18.55 0.88 -0.91
CA ALA A 28 18.91 -0.54 -0.96
C ALA A 28 20.42 -0.75 -1.18
N LYS A 29 21.06 0.07 -2.06
CA LYS A 29 22.51 0.04 -2.29
C LYS A 29 23.30 0.47 -1.03
N GLU A 30 22.85 1.49 -0.33
CA GLU A 30 23.46 1.98 0.90
C GLU A 30 23.38 0.92 2.01
N ILE A 31 22.19 0.33 2.21
CA ILE A 31 21.98 -0.78 3.14
C ILE A 31 22.92 -1.94 2.80
N SER A 32 23.10 -2.27 1.50
CA SER A 32 23.95 -3.37 1.06
C SER A 32 25.42 -3.22 1.47
N SER A 33 25.86 -2.01 1.71
CA SER A 33 27.26 -1.72 2.14
C SER A 33 27.42 -1.71 3.66
N SER A 34 26.31 -1.75 4.43
CA SER A 34 26.31 -1.56 5.89
C SER A 34 25.90 -2.80 6.68
N ILE A 35 25.41 -3.86 6.01
CA ILE A 35 24.94 -5.07 6.70
C ILE A 35 26.11 -6.00 7.06
N SER A 36 26.28 -6.27 8.36
CA SER A 36 27.24 -7.24 8.88
C SER A 36 26.59 -8.51 9.44
N ARG A 37 25.31 -8.43 9.86
CA ARG A 37 24.53 -9.52 10.46
C ARG A 37 23.13 -9.56 9.85
N PHE A 38 22.33 -10.60 10.13
CA PHE A 38 21.00 -10.76 9.59
C PHE A 38 20.12 -9.54 9.85
N LYS A 39 19.44 -9.05 8.78
CA LYS A 39 18.50 -7.94 8.81
C LYS A 39 17.24 -8.27 8.03
N ILE A 40 16.12 -7.73 8.48
CA ILE A 40 14.88 -7.69 7.70
C ILE A 40 14.74 -6.30 7.10
N ILE A 41 14.73 -6.21 5.78
CA ILE A 41 14.56 -4.97 5.02
C ILE A 41 13.12 -4.92 4.55
N ILE A 42 12.37 -3.90 4.98
CA ILE A 42 10.94 -3.78 4.76
C ILE A 42 10.68 -2.58 3.86
N THR A 43 10.03 -2.80 2.72
CA THR A 43 9.49 -1.74 1.89
C THR A 43 8.11 -1.34 2.41
N LYS A 44 8.02 -0.16 3.02
CA LYS A 44 6.77 0.43 3.50
C LYS A 44 6.13 1.31 2.42
N SER A 45 6.94 1.93 1.57
CA SER A 45 6.51 2.74 0.43
C SER A 45 5.65 1.93 -0.54
N THR A 46 4.69 2.61 -1.19
CA THR A 46 3.91 2.02 -2.30
C THR A 46 4.81 1.85 -3.51
N VAL A 47 4.97 0.62 -3.96
CA VAL A 47 5.89 0.26 -5.05
C VAL A 47 5.22 -0.72 -6.02
N PRO A 48 5.55 -0.66 -7.32
CA PRO A 48 5.10 -1.63 -8.31
C PRO A 48 5.47 -3.07 -7.94
N VAL A 49 4.66 -4.02 -8.42
CA VAL A 49 4.92 -5.44 -8.27
C VAL A 49 6.32 -5.77 -8.81
N THR A 50 7.07 -6.64 -8.10
CA THR A 50 8.46 -7.03 -8.35
C THR A 50 9.53 -6.09 -7.80
N THR A 51 9.18 -4.91 -7.26
CA THR A 51 10.18 -4.00 -6.67
C THR A 51 10.97 -4.66 -5.54
N GLY A 52 10.32 -5.44 -4.69
CA GLY A 52 11.02 -6.20 -3.65
C GLY A 52 12.00 -7.24 -4.21
N ASP A 53 11.74 -7.80 -5.40
CA ASP A 53 12.67 -8.72 -6.07
C ASP A 53 13.91 -7.98 -6.59
N GLU A 54 13.73 -6.76 -7.09
CA GLU A 54 14.85 -5.92 -7.50
C GLU A 54 15.70 -5.46 -6.29
N ILE A 55 15.07 -5.12 -5.17
CA ILE A 55 15.78 -4.84 -3.92
C ILE A 55 16.61 -6.06 -3.50
N GLU A 56 16.02 -7.26 -3.53
CA GLU A 56 16.72 -8.51 -3.21
C GLU A 56 17.92 -8.73 -4.14
N LYS A 57 17.79 -8.49 -5.44
CA LYS A 57 18.90 -8.55 -6.41
C LYS A 57 20.01 -7.55 -6.09
N ILE A 58 19.64 -6.31 -5.73
CA ILE A 58 20.62 -5.27 -5.35
C ILE A 58 21.43 -5.71 -4.14
N LEU A 59 20.76 -6.20 -3.10
CA LEU A 59 21.39 -6.66 -1.85
C LEU A 59 22.28 -7.88 -2.12
N SER A 60 21.81 -8.87 -2.90
CA SER A 60 22.53 -10.11 -3.21
C SER A 60 23.84 -9.90 -3.99
N LYS A 61 24.06 -8.72 -4.58
CA LYS A 61 25.34 -8.39 -5.22
C LYS A 61 26.50 -8.25 -4.23
N LYS A 62 26.22 -7.92 -2.97
CA LYS A 62 27.22 -7.63 -1.94
C LYS A 62 27.08 -8.46 -0.67
N ILE A 63 25.90 -9.05 -0.44
CA ILE A 63 25.55 -9.70 0.81
C ILE A 63 25.03 -11.11 0.51
N ASN A 64 25.48 -12.09 1.29
CA ASN A 64 24.92 -13.44 1.21
C ASN A 64 23.44 -13.46 1.60
N LYS A 65 22.65 -14.28 0.91
CA LYS A 65 21.18 -14.37 1.09
C LYS A 65 20.75 -14.83 2.48
N ASP A 66 21.60 -15.48 3.22
CA ASP A 66 21.36 -15.90 4.62
C ASP A 66 21.41 -14.73 5.61
N LYS A 67 21.97 -13.57 5.20
CA LYS A 67 22.12 -12.39 6.05
C LYS A 67 21.02 -11.36 5.91
N PHE A 68 20.06 -11.56 5.05
CA PHE A 68 18.93 -10.63 4.92
C PHE A 68 17.65 -11.30 4.45
N SER A 69 16.54 -10.65 4.69
CA SER A 69 15.23 -10.95 4.09
C SER A 69 14.59 -9.64 3.62
N VAL A 70 13.97 -9.66 2.44
CA VAL A 70 13.23 -8.53 1.91
C VAL A 70 11.74 -8.80 2.05
N VAL A 71 11.04 -7.86 2.66
CA VAL A 71 9.61 -7.94 2.95
C VAL A 71 8.89 -6.72 2.41
N SER A 72 7.71 -6.90 1.85
CA SER A 72 6.80 -5.80 1.51
C SER A 72 5.74 -5.65 2.60
N ASN A 73 5.61 -4.43 3.12
CA ASN A 73 4.58 -4.08 4.10
C ASN A 73 3.93 -2.75 3.72
N PRO A 74 3.07 -2.75 2.70
CA PRO A 74 2.44 -1.52 2.23
C PRO A 74 1.61 -0.87 3.32
N GLU A 75 1.51 0.46 3.28
CA GLU A 75 0.63 1.24 4.13
C GLU A 75 -0.75 1.43 3.47
N PHE A 76 -1.78 1.64 4.29
CA PHE A 76 -3.15 1.93 3.87
C PHE A 76 -3.68 3.18 4.59
N LEU A 77 -2.80 4.18 4.73
CA LEU A 77 -3.09 5.40 5.46
C LEU A 77 -3.89 6.37 4.58
N ARG A 78 -4.83 7.08 5.20
CA ARG A 78 -5.56 8.18 4.56
C ARG A 78 -4.89 9.51 4.87
N GLU A 79 -4.81 10.37 3.88
CA GLU A 79 -4.35 11.74 4.09
C GLU A 79 -5.25 12.44 5.10
N GLY A 80 -4.63 13.14 6.08
CA GLY A 80 -5.34 13.76 7.21
C GLY A 80 -5.63 12.83 8.40
N GLU A 81 -5.66 11.50 8.20
CA GLU A 81 -5.99 10.50 9.24
C GLU A 81 -4.84 9.52 9.54
N ALA A 82 -3.63 9.80 9.04
CA ALA A 82 -2.51 8.85 9.03
C ALA A 82 -2.15 8.30 10.41
N ILE A 83 -2.15 9.13 11.46
CA ILE A 83 -1.82 8.70 12.83
C ILE A 83 -2.87 7.71 13.33
N ARG A 84 -4.14 8.01 13.12
CA ARG A 84 -5.25 7.13 13.51
C ARG A 84 -5.21 5.80 12.76
N ASP A 85 -5.05 5.85 11.42
CA ASP A 85 -4.99 4.67 10.58
C ASP A 85 -3.77 3.80 10.89
N PHE A 86 -2.65 4.39 11.32
CA PHE A 86 -1.49 3.65 11.79
C PHE A 86 -1.70 3.01 13.17
N THR A 87 -2.36 3.73 14.09
CA THR A 87 -2.57 3.28 15.48
C THR A 87 -3.69 2.24 15.59
N TYR A 88 -4.70 2.33 14.72
CA TYR A 88 -5.87 1.44 14.66
C TYR A 88 -6.12 0.99 13.22
N PRO A 89 -5.21 0.23 12.61
CA PRO A 89 -5.36 -0.18 11.22
C PRO A 89 -6.44 -1.27 11.08
N ASP A 90 -7.24 -1.19 10.03
CA ASP A 90 -8.18 -2.26 9.68
C ASP A 90 -7.43 -3.57 9.39
N ARG A 91 -6.26 -3.46 8.75
CA ARG A 91 -5.42 -4.59 8.37
C ARG A 91 -3.94 -4.23 8.29
N ILE A 92 -3.11 -5.24 8.55
CA ILE A 92 -1.65 -5.22 8.34
C ILE A 92 -1.33 -6.30 7.33
N VAL A 93 -0.75 -5.93 6.20
CA VAL A 93 -0.37 -6.86 5.13
C VAL A 93 1.15 -7.00 5.11
N ILE A 94 1.62 -8.24 5.23
CA ILE A 94 3.04 -8.60 5.16
C ILE A 94 3.25 -9.55 4.01
N GLY A 95 4.11 -9.17 3.08
CA GLY A 95 4.58 -10.00 1.99
C GLY A 95 5.99 -10.49 2.26
N ALA A 96 6.15 -11.72 2.71
CA ALA A 96 7.43 -12.35 2.98
C ALA A 96 7.57 -13.67 2.24
N ASN A 97 8.79 -13.97 1.76
CA ASN A 97 9.08 -15.24 1.09
C ASN A 97 9.54 -16.33 2.08
N ASP A 98 9.81 -15.98 3.33
CA ASP A 98 10.21 -16.89 4.39
C ASP A 98 9.34 -16.73 5.66
N LYS A 99 9.12 -17.86 6.36
CA LYS A 99 8.29 -17.89 7.57
C LYS A 99 8.94 -17.18 8.75
N LYS A 100 10.27 -17.14 8.84
CA LYS A 100 11.00 -16.50 9.94
C LYS A 100 10.70 -15.01 9.97
N SER A 101 10.87 -14.32 8.85
CA SER A 101 10.60 -12.90 8.73
C SER A 101 9.13 -12.56 8.97
N SER A 102 8.21 -13.39 8.43
CA SER A 102 6.77 -13.23 8.68
C SER A 102 6.44 -13.31 10.18
N ASN A 103 7.00 -14.28 10.91
CA ASN A 103 6.78 -14.43 12.35
C ASN A 103 7.36 -13.29 13.16
N ILE A 104 8.57 -12.81 12.82
CA ILE A 104 9.19 -11.66 13.48
C ILE A 104 8.29 -10.43 13.30
N LEU A 105 7.79 -10.18 12.10
CA LEU A 105 6.91 -9.03 11.86
C LEU A 105 5.53 -9.19 12.50
N ARG A 106 5.00 -10.41 12.57
CA ARG A 106 3.79 -10.65 13.35
C ARG A 106 3.97 -10.25 14.81
N ASN A 107 5.10 -10.62 15.41
CA ASN A 107 5.42 -10.25 16.80
C ASN A 107 5.63 -8.75 16.94
N LEU A 108 6.29 -8.09 16.00
CA LEU A 108 6.45 -6.63 15.98
C LEU A 108 5.08 -5.90 15.98
N TYR A 109 4.14 -6.42 15.19
CA TYR A 109 2.79 -5.84 15.07
C TYR A 109 1.79 -6.38 16.10
N LEU A 110 2.22 -7.24 17.02
CA LEU A 110 1.32 -7.84 18.04
C LEU A 110 0.50 -6.80 18.82
N PRO A 111 1.06 -5.63 19.23
CA PRO A 111 0.26 -4.62 19.92
C PRO A 111 -0.91 -4.07 19.11
N LEU A 112 -0.78 -3.99 17.79
CA LEU A 112 -1.86 -3.54 16.89
C LEU A 112 -2.85 -4.67 16.62
N ILE A 113 -2.34 -5.89 16.45
CA ILE A 113 -3.17 -7.10 16.28
C ILE A 113 -4.06 -7.30 17.50
N SER A 114 -3.53 -7.12 18.72
CA SER A 114 -4.30 -7.23 19.96
C SER A 114 -5.38 -6.17 20.11
N LYS A 115 -5.27 -5.05 19.38
CA LYS A 115 -6.32 -4.02 19.28
C LYS A 115 -7.36 -4.29 18.19
N GLY A 116 -7.30 -5.44 17.52
CA GLY A 116 -8.27 -5.87 16.53
C GLY A 116 -7.82 -5.79 15.06
N ALA A 117 -6.60 -5.30 14.77
CA ALA A 117 -6.07 -5.27 13.40
C ALA A 117 -5.99 -6.68 12.80
N LYS A 118 -6.49 -6.85 11.58
CA LYS A 118 -6.38 -8.13 10.87
C LYS A 118 -4.96 -8.27 10.30
N PHE A 119 -4.27 -9.35 10.61
CA PHE A 119 -2.92 -9.63 10.10
C PHE A 119 -2.98 -10.61 8.94
N ILE A 120 -2.45 -10.20 7.78
CA ILE A 120 -2.38 -11.00 6.55
C ILE A 120 -0.91 -11.23 6.21
N SER A 121 -0.49 -12.50 6.17
CA SER A 121 0.81 -12.91 5.67
C SER A 121 0.66 -13.56 4.30
N THR A 122 1.38 -13.08 3.32
CA THR A 122 1.30 -13.54 1.93
C THR A 122 2.67 -13.48 1.24
N LYS A 123 2.73 -13.78 -0.06
CA LYS A 123 3.94 -13.59 -0.86
C LYS A 123 4.21 -12.11 -1.09
N ARG A 124 5.49 -11.73 -1.23
CA ARG A 124 5.94 -10.36 -1.42
C ARG A 124 5.21 -9.65 -2.57
N ARG A 125 5.19 -10.24 -3.77
CA ARG A 125 4.49 -9.68 -4.94
C ARG A 125 2.99 -9.49 -4.71
N ALA A 126 2.35 -10.40 -3.97
CA ALA A 126 0.93 -10.26 -3.64
C ALA A 126 0.69 -9.09 -2.70
N ALA A 127 1.55 -8.85 -1.69
CA ALA A 127 1.43 -7.69 -0.81
C ALA A 127 1.60 -6.37 -1.58
N GLU A 128 2.55 -6.32 -2.54
CA GLU A 128 2.73 -5.17 -3.43
C GLU A 128 1.45 -4.91 -4.26
N LEU A 129 0.89 -5.96 -4.88
CA LEU A 129 -0.32 -5.84 -5.71
C LEU A 129 -1.56 -5.46 -4.89
N ILE A 130 -1.71 -5.97 -3.66
CA ILE A 130 -2.86 -5.66 -2.79
C ILE A 130 -3.01 -4.14 -2.59
N LYS A 131 -1.91 -3.40 -2.46
CA LYS A 131 -1.97 -1.94 -2.32
C LYS A 131 -2.53 -1.27 -3.56
N TYR A 132 -2.00 -1.61 -4.75
CA TYR A 132 -2.47 -1.06 -6.01
C TYR A 132 -3.92 -1.44 -6.29
N ALA A 133 -4.27 -2.70 -6.13
CA ALA A 133 -5.65 -3.18 -6.34
C ALA A 133 -6.65 -2.47 -5.41
N ALA A 134 -6.28 -2.24 -4.14
CA ALA A 134 -7.12 -1.50 -3.21
C ALA A 134 -7.33 -0.05 -3.67
N ASN A 135 -6.26 0.66 -4.06
CA ASN A 135 -6.36 2.04 -4.50
C ASN A 135 -7.14 2.17 -5.82
N ALA A 136 -6.87 1.28 -6.79
CA ALA A 136 -7.61 1.24 -8.06
C ALA A 136 -9.11 0.98 -7.84
N PHE A 137 -9.46 0.07 -6.93
CA PHE A 137 -10.86 -0.20 -6.61
C PHE A 137 -11.56 1.01 -5.97
N LEU A 138 -10.88 1.71 -5.07
CA LEU A 138 -11.43 2.94 -4.48
C LEU A 138 -11.62 4.05 -5.52
N ALA A 139 -10.66 4.22 -6.43
CA ALA A 139 -10.78 5.14 -7.55
C ALA A 139 -11.96 4.76 -8.47
N THR A 140 -12.15 3.46 -8.75
CA THR A 140 -13.29 2.94 -9.53
C THR A 140 -14.64 3.30 -8.88
N LYS A 141 -14.74 3.22 -7.54
CA LYS A 141 -15.97 3.63 -6.84
C LYS A 141 -16.28 5.11 -7.05
N ILE A 142 -15.27 5.99 -7.01
CA ILE A 142 -15.44 7.42 -7.26
C ILE A 142 -15.86 7.66 -8.72
N THR A 143 -15.20 7.00 -9.67
CA THR A 143 -15.58 7.10 -11.08
C THR A 143 -17.01 6.61 -11.31
N PHE A 144 -17.38 5.47 -10.73
CA PHE A 144 -18.72 4.92 -10.84
C PHE A 144 -19.79 5.91 -10.35
N ILE A 145 -19.62 6.50 -9.15
CA ILE A 145 -20.64 7.42 -8.64
C ILE A 145 -20.72 8.72 -9.45
N ASN A 146 -19.61 9.16 -10.07
CA ASN A 146 -19.62 10.30 -10.97
C ASN A 146 -20.37 10.00 -12.29
N GLU A 147 -20.25 8.79 -12.84
CA GLU A 147 -21.06 8.36 -13.99
C GLU A 147 -22.55 8.31 -13.64
N ILE A 148 -22.89 7.85 -12.42
CA ILE A 148 -24.27 7.90 -11.92
C ILE A 148 -24.76 9.35 -11.75
N ALA A 149 -23.90 10.28 -11.27
CA ALA A 149 -24.25 11.69 -11.16
C ALA A 149 -24.63 12.30 -12.53
N ASN A 150 -23.88 11.98 -13.59
CA ASN A 150 -24.20 12.42 -14.95
C ASN A 150 -25.59 11.91 -15.42
N LEU A 151 -25.99 10.71 -14.99
CA LEU A 151 -27.33 10.19 -15.27
C LEU A 151 -28.40 10.90 -14.43
N CYS A 152 -28.11 11.16 -13.17
CA CYS A 152 -28.99 11.86 -12.24
C CYS A 152 -29.32 13.28 -12.74
N GLU A 153 -28.32 14.03 -13.25
CA GLU A 153 -28.52 15.34 -13.86
C GLU A 153 -29.53 15.30 -15.02
N LYS A 154 -29.45 14.26 -15.86
CA LYS A 154 -30.37 14.12 -17.00
C LYS A 154 -31.80 13.72 -16.59
N THR A 155 -31.96 13.11 -15.44
CA THR A 155 -33.24 12.57 -14.96
C THR A 155 -33.87 13.40 -13.83
N GLY A 156 -33.18 14.45 -13.36
CA GLY A 156 -33.62 15.31 -12.25
C GLY A 156 -33.61 14.61 -10.88
N ILE A 157 -32.74 13.60 -10.70
CA ILE A 157 -32.59 12.86 -9.46
C ILE A 157 -31.38 13.40 -8.69
N ASP A 158 -31.45 13.43 -7.34
CA ASP A 158 -30.29 13.76 -6.52
C ASP A 158 -29.35 12.53 -6.42
N VAL A 159 -28.09 12.69 -6.79
CA VAL A 159 -27.07 11.62 -6.69
C VAL A 159 -26.81 11.22 -5.24
N GLU A 160 -27.06 12.10 -4.28
CA GLU A 160 -26.89 11.80 -2.85
C GLU A 160 -27.87 10.71 -2.39
N ASP A 161 -29.14 10.75 -2.86
CA ASP A 161 -30.14 9.72 -2.58
C ASP A 161 -29.68 8.35 -3.11
N ILE A 162 -29.13 8.33 -4.33
CA ILE A 162 -28.57 7.10 -4.91
C ILE A 162 -27.39 6.60 -4.11
N SER A 163 -26.46 7.50 -3.79
CA SER A 163 -25.25 7.18 -3.01
C SER A 163 -25.59 6.59 -1.63
N ILE A 164 -26.55 7.18 -0.93
CA ILE A 164 -27.05 6.68 0.35
C ILE A 164 -27.72 5.31 0.15
N GLY A 165 -28.62 5.21 -0.80
CA GLY A 165 -29.40 3.98 -1.06
C GLY A 165 -28.50 2.77 -1.33
N ILE A 166 -27.57 2.89 -2.28
CA ILE A 166 -26.63 1.80 -2.60
C ILE A 166 -25.59 1.58 -1.51
N GLY A 167 -25.19 2.64 -0.80
CA GLY A 167 -24.18 2.60 0.26
C GLY A 167 -24.64 1.83 1.51
N LEU A 168 -25.94 1.67 1.72
CA LEU A 168 -26.51 0.86 2.80
C LEU A 168 -26.34 -0.65 2.57
N ASP A 169 -26.13 -1.10 1.33
CA ASP A 169 -25.76 -2.49 1.06
C ASP A 169 -24.33 -2.75 1.58
N LYS A 170 -24.21 -3.66 2.57
CA LYS A 170 -22.93 -4.03 3.19
C LYS A 170 -21.89 -4.56 2.23
N ARG A 171 -22.31 -5.09 1.07
CA ARG A 171 -21.41 -5.55 -0.01
C ARG A 171 -20.75 -4.38 -0.74
N ILE A 172 -21.40 -3.23 -0.79
CA ILE A 172 -20.94 -2.01 -1.46
C ILE A 172 -20.27 -1.07 -0.44
N GLY A 173 -20.96 -0.73 0.65
CA GLY A 173 -20.52 0.19 1.69
C GLY A 173 -20.54 1.65 1.23
N SER A 174 -20.79 2.58 2.14
CA SER A 174 -21.01 4.02 1.87
C SER A 174 -19.74 4.80 1.52
N ARG A 175 -18.54 4.29 1.85
CA ARG A 175 -17.29 5.02 1.60
C ARG A 175 -16.95 5.07 0.11
N PHE A 176 -16.40 6.21 -0.35
CA PHE A 176 -15.99 6.47 -1.74
C PHE A 176 -17.16 6.49 -2.76
N LEU A 177 -18.36 6.83 -2.30
CA LEU A 177 -19.55 7.03 -3.15
C LEU A 177 -19.99 8.50 -3.18
N ARG A 178 -19.12 9.46 -2.90
CA ARG A 178 -19.43 10.88 -3.01
C ARG A 178 -19.04 11.38 -4.39
N ALA A 179 -20.03 11.83 -5.16
CA ALA A 179 -19.79 12.48 -6.44
C ALA A 179 -19.07 13.84 -6.25
N GLY A 180 -18.25 14.21 -7.21
CA GLY A 180 -17.48 15.45 -7.19
C GLY A 180 -16.60 15.59 -8.43
N PRO A 181 -15.77 16.65 -8.54
CA PRO A 181 -15.05 16.96 -9.79
C PRO A 181 -14.05 15.88 -10.22
N ALA A 182 -13.49 15.14 -9.31
CA ALA A 182 -12.64 13.96 -9.57
C ALA A 182 -12.05 13.43 -8.24
N TYR A 183 -11.27 12.34 -8.31
CA TYR A 183 -10.38 11.98 -7.21
C TYR A 183 -9.07 12.76 -7.33
N GLY A 184 -8.52 13.19 -6.17
CA GLY A 184 -7.28 13.94 -6.09
C GLY A 184 -6.32 13.32 -5.07
N GLY A 185 -5.41 14.16 -4.55
CA GLY A 185 -4.37 13.74 -3.62
C GLY A 185 -3.14 13.19 -4.33
N SER A 186 -2.14 12.78 -3.54
CA SER A 186 -0.85 12.32 -4.05
C SER A 186 -0.83 10.82 -4.43
N CYS A 187 -1.83 10.05 -4.00
CA CYS A 187 -1.81 8.59 -4.11
C CYS A 187 -2.57 8.07 -5.33
N PHE A 188 -3.85 8.41 -5.50
CA PHE A 188 -4.67 7.85 -6.59
C PHE A 188 -4.12 8.14 -7.99
N PRO A 189 -3.74 9.37 -8.35
CA PRO A 189 -3.21 9.65 -9.69
C PRO A 189 -1.91 8.90 -10.02
N LYS A 190 -1.17 8.51 -8.98
CA LYS A 190 0.09 7.77 -9.13
C LYS A 190 -0.12 6.27 -9.19
N ASP A 191 -1.12 5.75 -8.47
CA ASP A 191 -1.34 4.32 -8.24
C ASP A 191 -2.41 3.73 -9.17
N THR A 192 -3.13 4.57 -9.94
CA THR A 192 -4.10 4.18 -10.97
C THR A 192 -3.56 4.47 -12.36
#